data_29d5d80d0fc0ff1f80fd0fb6f8814955
#
_entry.id   29d5d80d0fc0ff1f80fd0fb6f8814955
#
_cell.length_a   1.000
_cell.length_b   1.000
_cell.length_c   1.000
_cell.angle_alpha   90.00
_cell.angle_beta   90.00
_cell.angle_gamma   90.00
#
_symmetry.space_group_name_H-M   'P 1'
#
loop_
_entity.id
_entity.type
_entity.pdbx_description
1 polymer ?
#
loop_
_entity_poly.entity_id
_entity_poly.type
_entity_poly.pdbx_seq_one_letter_code
_entity_poly.pdbx_strand_id
1 'polypeptide(L)'
;MIPLRIVLASLACLCPFSLAQEPKSDPDKTLIIISTSDIHGNLDNFPRLATLVKQYRAKYPHVLLVDSGDYFIGNPYVDDCEKRGEPLTILMNKLGYDVVTIGNHDLDYGQEALRDHIKGMPSTKFVITNASLSPTLENCFSPYVSIPIKGTSISVGVIGLADLQTTDVRRMAGISWTLPDEEHYKGITDRFRLHHNTINVILSHLGYGNDLKMMKYSPNIDVILGGHTHVMLPSGHLRTGTLLSHTGHSLSHVGVKEIIFSTEKPVSVLSKSTRAVSLNEEIPNDPEVKEIVRRFSGNPLFNQQVGVAGEEITHVTIGTLFCKAIQQASHSDIAIYNRGGVRSKNHLNKGPVTIRDIYELEPFREKIVTCSMSKADIEQLILSKFMSPTDDEGGILEVYCSGFSYQIMDGVTPSITSTLKNGVIYTVAMGDYLCSNFIFPQRGNGKPTGIDVRKALIDYLKQIKKLLNPPPSKLPIIRDTTFAL
;
A
#
# COMPACT_ATOMS: atom_id res chain seq x y z
N MET A 1 -53.42 -60.35 4.35
CA MET A 1 -52.67 -59.34 5.13
C MET A 1 -51.73 -58.61 4.19
N ILE A 2 -52.07 -57.36 3.82
CA ILE A 2 -51.29 -56.50 2.87
C ILE A 2 -50.69 -55.42 3.76
N PRO A 3 -49.36 -55.18 3.74
CA PRO A 3 -48.80 -54.12 4.52
C PRO A 3 -48.91 -52.78 3.76
N LEU A 4 -49.48 -51.82 4.45
CA LEU A 4 -49.69 -50.44 4.08
C LEU A 4 -48.28 -49.71 4.02
N ARG A 5 -47.87 -49.24 2.84
CA ARG A 5 -46.68 -48.36 2.67
C ARG A 5 -47.15 -46.92 2.90
N ILE A 6 -46.65 -46.32 3.99
CA ILE A 6 -46.76 -44.88 4.24
C ILE A 6 -45.73 -44.17 3.38
N VAL A 7 -46.16 -43.34 2.42
CA VAL A 7 -45.33 -42.42 1.67
C VAL A 7 -45.35 -41.10 2.44
N LEU A 8 -44.22 -40.76 3.08
CA LEU A 8 -43.99 -39.44 3.64
C LEU A 8 -43.57 -38.48 2.50
N ALA A 9 -44.51 -37.64 2.10
CA ALA A 9 -44.19 -36.51 1.22
C ALA A 9 -43.60 -35.37 2.07
N SER A 10 -42.30 -35.15 1.92
CA SER A 10 -41.62 -33.97 2.48
C SER A 10 -42.01 -32.73 1.67
N LEU A 11 -42.88 -31.88 2.22
CA LEU A 11 -43.11 -30.52 1.74
C LEU A 11 -41.87 -29.69 2.06
N ALA A 12 -41.02 -29.45 1.07
CA ALA A 12 -40.00 -28.42 1.13
C ALA A 12 -40.69 -27.06 1.04
N CYS A 13 -40.78 -26.38 2.17
CA CYS A 13 -41.20 -24.97 2.23
C CYS A 13 -40.12 -24.13 1.57
N LEU A 14 -40.28 -23.83 0.28
CA LEU A 14 -39.54 -22.78 -0.42
C LEU A 14 -40.05 -21.44 0.13
N CYS A 15 -39.40 -20.92 1.17
CA CYS A 15 -39.48 -19.51 1.47
C CYS A 15 -38.83 -18.75 0.32
N PRO A 16 -39.54 -17.89 -0.41
CA PRO A 16 -38.89 -16.97 -1.31
C PRO A 16 -38.10 -15.99 -0.43
N PHE A 17 -36.75 -16.09 -0.47
CA PHE A 17 -35.92 -15.01 -0.02
C PHE A 17 -36.31 -13.79 -0.87
N SER A 18 -37.15 -12.94 -0.33
CA SER A 18 -37.37 -11.61 -0.84
C SER A 18 -36.04 -10.88 -0.69
N LEU A 19 -35.27 -10.82 -1.78
CA LEU A 19 -34.23 -9.81 -1.95
C LEU A 19 -34.97 -8.48 -1.77
N ALA A 20 -34.83 -7.86 -0.59
CA ALA A 20 -35.25 -6.49 -0.38
C ALA A 20 -34.65 -5.68 -1.55
N GLN A 21 -35.49 -5.21 -2.46
CA GLN A 21 -35.09 -4.30 -3.52
C GLN A 21 -34.53 -3.07 -2.81
N GLU A 22 -33.19 -2.93 -2.84
CA GLU A 22 -32.57 -1.66 -2.48
C GLU A 22 -33.31 -0.57 -3.25
N PRO A 23 -33.70 0.55 -2.62
CA PRO A 23 -34.35 1.63 -3.31
C PRO A 23 -33.50 2.01 -4.51
N LYS A 24 -34.06 1.90 -5.72
CA LYS A 24 -33.35 2.26 -6.96
C LYS A 24 -32.99 3.73 -6.86
N SER A 25 -31.72 4.04 -6.59
CA SER A 25 -31.22 5.41 -6.67
C SER A 25 -31.48 5.96 -8.06
N ASP A 26 -31.96 7.20 -8.13
CA ASP A 26 -32.10 7.91 -9.40
C ASP A 26 -30.68 8.14 -9.98
N PRO A 27 -30.34 7.54 -11.13
CA PRO A 27 -28.99 7.67 -11.69
C PRO A 27 -28.55 9.13 -11.90
N ASP A 28 -29.49 10.02 -12.24
CA ASP A 28 -29.21 11.44 -12.51
C ASP A 28 -28.94 12.25 -11.23
N LYS A 29 -29.32 11.71 -10.06
CA LYS A 29 -29.09 12.28 -8.73
C LYS A 29 -28.06 11.49 -7.91
N THR A 30 -27.28 10.66 -8.60
CA THR A 30 -26.30 9.79 -7.97
C THR A 30 -24.90 10.02 -8.53
N LEU A 31 -23.97 10.36 -7.65
CA LEU A 31 -22.53 10.35 -7.96
C LEU A 31 -21.95 9.03 -7.51
N ILE A 32 -21.28 8.34 -8.41
CA ILE A 32 -20.46 7.16 -8.11
C ILE A 32 -18.99 7.59 -8.04
N ILE A 33 -18.31 7.21 -6.95
CA ILE A 33 -16.86 7.34 -6.86
C ILE A 33 -16.27 5.93 -6.75
N ILE A 34 -15.51 5.52 -7.75
CA ILE A 34 -14.72 4.29 -7.73
C ILE A 34 -13.31 4.67 -7.28
N SER A 35 -12.84 4.10 -6.18
CA SER A 35 -11.53 4.39 -5.65
C SER A 35 -10.63 3.16 -5.60
N THR A 36 -9.36 3.38 -5.90
CA THR A 36 -8.25 2.46 -5.68
C THR A 36 -7.25 3.10 -4.73
N SER A 37 -6.40 2.30 -4.11
CA SER A 37 -5.21 2.70 -3.35
C SER A 37 -4.23 1.54 -3.32
N ASP A 38 -2.97 1.82 -3.04
CA ASP A 38 -1.95 0.79 -2.80
C ASP A 38 -1.94 -0.29 -3.90
N ILE A 39 -1.98 0.15 -5.17
CA ILE A 39 -1.99 -0.74 -6.34
C ILE A 39 -0.72 -1.57 -6.38
N HIS A 40 0.42 -1.00 -5.95
CA HIS A 40 1.71 -1.67 -5.86
C HIS A 40 2.06 -2.48 -7.12
N GLY A 41 1.98 -1.83 -8.27
CA GLY A 41 2.36 -2.44 -9.53
C GLY A 41 1.45 -3.56 -10.03
N ASN A 42 0.37 -3.91 -9.35
CA ASN A 42 -0.49 -5.02 -9.76
C ASN A 42 -1.16 -4.74 -11.10
N LEU A 43 -0.74 -5.47 -12.15
CA LEU A 43 -1.28 -5.36 -13.50
C LEU A 43 -2.47 -6.31 -13.72
N ASP A 44 -2.52 -7.43 -13.03
CA ASP A 44 -3.37 -8.59 -13.35
C ASP A 44 -4.87 -8.28 -13.22
N ASN A 45 -5.23 -7.36 -12.31
CA ASN A 45 -6.62 -7.00 -12.06
C ASN A 45 -7.11 -5.74 -12.81
N PHE A 46 -6.22 -5.03 -13.54
CA PHE A 46 -6.66 -3.90 -14.37
C PHE A 46 -7.71 -4.27 -15.43
N PRO A 47 -7.66 -5.45 -16.10
CA PRO A 47 -8.72 -5.82 -17.04
C PRO A 47 -10.11 -5.96 -16.38
N ARG A 48 -10.17 -6.44 -15.12
CA ARG A 48 -11.43 -6.55 -14.36
C ARG A 48 -11.90 -5.17 -13.89
N LEU A 49 -10.98 -4.33 -13.41
CA LEU A 49 -11.28 -2.94 -13.07
C LEU A 49 -11.85 -2.19 -14.27
N ALA A 50 -11.27 -2.36 -15.45
CA ALA A 50 -11.77 -1.73 -16.67
C ALA A 50 -13.21 -2.13 -17.00
N THR A 51 -13.54 -3.41 -16.87
CA THR A 51 -14.92 -3.90 -17.03
C THR A 51 -15.86 -3.24 -16.02
N LEU A 52 -15.48 -3.21 -14.74
CA LEU A 52 -16.29 -2.60 -13.69
C LEU A 52 -16.54 -1.11 -13.97
N VAL A 53 -15.47 -0.37 -14.27
CA VAL A 53 -15.58 1.08 -14.59
C VAL A 53 -16.49 1.32 -15.79
N LYS A 54 -16.36 0.54 -16.87
CA LYS A 54 -17.24 0.62 -18.05
C LYS A 54 -18.71 0.35 -17.67
N GLN A 55 -18.99 -0.63 -16.83
CA GLN A 55 -20.34 -0.95 -16.36
C GLN A 55 -20.96 0.23 -15.60
N TYR A 56 -20.20 0.82 -14.67
CA TYR A 56 -20.69 1.99 -13.92
C TYR A 56 -20.90 3.21 -14.81
N ARG A 57 -19.96 3.53 -15.70
CA ARG A 57 -20.08 4.65 -16.65
C ARG A 57 -21.22 4.47 -17.65
N ALA A 58 -21.61 3.23 -17.96
CA ALA A 58 -22.78 2.95 -18.79
C ALA A 58 -24.11 3.13 -18.04
N LYS A 59 -24.10 2.94 -16.71
CA LYS A 59 -25.32 3.00 -15.87
C LYS A 59 -25.57 4.37 -15.27
N TYR A 60 -24.50 5.09 -14.89
CA TYR A 60 -24.58 6.37 -14.19
C TYR A 60 -23.88 7.47 -15.00
N PRO A 61 -24.51 8.65 -15.15
CA PRO A 61 -23.91 9.77 -15.88
C PRO A 61 -22.77 10.44 -15.11
N HIS A 62 -22.71 10.23 -13.77
CA HIS A 62 -21.76 10.87 -12.89
C HIS A 62 -20.89 9.81 -12.20
N VAL A 63 -19.74 9.50 -12.79
CA VAL A 63 -18.77 8.53 -12.27
C VAL A 63 -17.40 9.16 -12.23
N LEU A 64 -16.75 9.15 -11.07
CA LEU A 64 -15.35 9.50 -10.87
C LEU A 64 -14.55 8.26 -10.55
N LEU A 65 -13.38 8.12 -11.18
CA LEU A 65 -12.37 7.11 -10.88
C LEU A 65 -11.16 7.81 -10.25
N VAL A 66 -10.82 7.44 -9.02
CA VAL A 66 -9.78 8.14 -8.24
C VAL A 66 -8.80 7.15 -7.59
N ASP A 67 -7.60 7.64 -7.25
CA ASP A 67 -6.59 6.83 -6.57
C ASP A 67 -5.97 7.58 -5.39
N SER A 68 -5.74 6.87 -4.29
CA SER A 68 -5.20 7.41 -3.03
C SER A 68 -3.70 7.14 -2.83
N GLY A 69 -2.95 6.88 -3.89
CA GLY A 69 -1.49 6.74 -3.87
C GLY A 69 -0.96 5.32 -3.72
N ASP A 70 0.36 5.19 -3.80
CA ASP A 70 1.12 3.94 -3.83
C ASP A 70 0.72 3.02 -5.00
N TYR A 71 0.69 3.58 -6.20
CA TYR A 71 0.43 2.79 -7.40
C TYR A 71 1.70 2.12 -7.95
N PHE A 72 2.91 2.65 -7.69
CA PHE A 72 4.17 2.04 -8.10
C PHE A 72 4.66 0.97 -7.11
N ILE A 73 5.76 0.29 -7.49
CA ILE A 73 6.53 -0.68 -6.68
C ILE A 73 5.75 -1.95 -6.27
N GLY A 74 6.31 -3.10 -6.62
CA GLY A 74 5.84 -4.42 -6.19
C GLY A 74 5.65 -5.44 -7.32
N ASN A 75 5.90 -5.04 -8.58
CA ASN A 75 5.78 -5.93 -9.72
C ASN A 75 6.96 -5.76 -10.70
N PRO A 76 7.76 -6.80 -10.95
CA PRO A 76 8.94 -6.70 -11.80
C PRO A 76 8.63 -6.24 -13.23
N TYR A 77 7.45 -6.50 -13.75
CA TYR A 77 7.04 -6.02 -15.06
C TYR A 77 6.82 -4.50 -15.11
N VAL A 78 6.62 -3.87 -13.96
CA VAL A 78 6.50 -2.42 -13.78
C VAL A 78 7.82 -1.82 -13.34
N ASP A 79 8.50 -2.50 -12.41
CA ASP A 79 9.68 -1.99 -11.71
C ASP A 79 10.96 -2.11 -12.56
N ASP A 80 11.04 -3.12 -13.42
CA ASP A 80 12.23 -3.47 -14.21
C ASP A 80 12.03 -3.35 -15.73
N CYS A 81 10.96 -2.69 -16.18
CA CYS A 81 10.81 -2.33 -17.58
C CYS A 81 11.72 -1.15 -17.96
N GLU A 82 11.92 -0.94 -19.26
CA GLU A 82 12.83 0.11 -19.79
C GLU A 82 12.50 1.50 -19.23
N LYS A 83 11.21 1.85 -19.19
CA LYS A 83 10.73 3.05 -18.51
C LYS A 83 9.93 2.62 -17.30
N ARG A 84 10.55 2.69 -16.14
CA ARG A 84 9.94 2.29 -14.85
C ARG A 84 8.59 2.96 -14.65
N GLY A 85 7.57 2.16 -14.34
CA GLY A 85 6.20 2.64 -14.14
C GLY A 85 5.37 2.85 -15.41
N GLU A 86 5.95 2.78 -16.62
CA GLU A 86 5.22 2.99 -17.88
C GLU A 86 3.98 2.11 -18.03
N PRO A 87 3.98 0.80 -17.66
CA PRO A 87 2.79 -0.03 -17.75
C PRO A 87 1.61 0.53 -16.97
N LEU A 88 1.85 1.05 -15.76
CA LEU A 88 0.80 1.69 -14.94
C LEU A 88 0.34 3.01 -15.52
N THR A 89 1.28 3.84 -16.01
CA THR A 89 0.95 5.09 -16.70
C THR A 89 -0.05 4.84 -17.83
N ILE A 90 0.23 3.84 -18.68
CA ILE A 90 -0.63 3.49 -19.82
C ILE A 90 -1.99 2.97 -19.34
N LEU A 91 -2.02 2.09 -18.34
CA LEU A 91 -3.25 1.49 -17.83
C LEU A 91 -4.13 2.51 -17.11
N MET A 92 -3.56 3.32 -16.22
CA MET A 92 -4.31 4.35 -15.49
C MET A 92 -4.86 5.42 -16.43
N ASN A 93 -4.04 5.88 -17.41
CA ASN A 93 -4.50 6.81 -18.44
C ASN A 93 -5.61 6.18 -19.32
N LYS A 94 -5.48 4.90 -19.70
CA LYS A 94 -6.49 4.18 -20.49
C LYS A 94 -7.83 4.04 -19.77
N LEU A 95 -7.82 3.81 -18.45
CA LEU A 95 -9.04 3.73 -17.66
C LEU A 95 -9.65 5.12 -17.38
N GLY A 96 -8.88 6.20 -17.58
CA GLY A 96 -9.31 7.57 -17.37
C GLY A 96 -9.55 7.86 -15.88
N TYR A 97 -8.48 7.79 -15.10
CA TYR A 97 -8.50 8.30 -13.72
C TYR A 97 -8.74 9.81 -13.74
N ASP A 98 -9.67 10.29 -12.92
CA ASP A 98 -10.05 11.69 -12.84
C ASP A 98 -9.14 12.48 -11.90
N VAL A 99 -8.91 11.96 -10.68
CA VAL A 99 -8.05 12.57 -9.67
C VAL A 99 -7.21 11.51 -8.97
N VAL A 100 -5.94 11.81 -8.75
CA VAL A 100 -4.96 10.93 -8.10
C VAL A 100 -4.15 11.74 -7.10
N THR A 101 -3.85 11.15 -5.93
CA THR A 101 -2.79 11.64 -5.05
C THR A 101 -1.58 10.72 -5.11
N ILE A 102 -0.52 11.02 -4.37
CA ILE A 102 0.65 10.14 -4.24
C ILE A 102 0.72 9.53 -2.84
N GLY A 103 1.35 8.37 -2.74
CA GLY A 103 1.86 7.82 -1.51
C GLY A 103 3.39 7.90 -1.43
N ASN A 104 3.96 7.32 -0.39
CA ASN A 104 5.40 7.34 -0.15
C ASN A 104 6.19 6.55 -1.19
N HIS A 105 5.63 5.48 -1.75
CA HIS A 105 6.28 4.64 -2.75
C HIS A 105 6.23 5.20 -4.18
N ASP A 106 5.42 6.19 -4.46
CA ASP A 106 5.38 6.81 -5.79
C ASP A 106 6.64 7.64 -6.10
N LEU A 107 7.45 7.94 -5.08
CA LEU A 107 8.76 8.58 -5.22
C LEU A 107 9.93 7.59 -5.39
N ASP A 108 9.73 6.29 -5.23
CA ASP A 108 10.81 5.29 -5.23
C ASP A 108 11.54 5.18 -6.58
N TYR A 109 10.88 5.51 -7.68
CA TYR A 109 11.55 5.60 -8.99
C TYR A 109 12.29 6.93 -9.21
N GLY A 110 12.13 7.88 -8.29
CA GLY A 110 12.67 9.24 -8.38
C GLY A 110 11.65 10.21 -8.96
N GLN A 111 11.95 11.50 -8.73
CA GLN A 111 11.05 12.60 -9.07
C GLN A 111 10.82 12.76 -10.57
N GLU A 112 11.85 12.50 -11.39
CA GLU A 112 11.75 12.55 -12.85
C GLU A 112 10.79 11.49 -13.39
N ALA A 113 10.85 10.26 -12.86
CA ALA A 113 9.94 9.19 -13.27
C ALA A 113 8.50 9.50 -12.87
N LEU A 114 8.28 10.04 -11.67
CA LEU A 114 6.94 10.48 -11.23
C LEU A 114 6.41 11.62 -12.12
N ARG A 115 7.24 12.63 -12.44
CA ARG A 115 6.86 13.71 -13.36
C ARG A 115 6.47 13.17 -14.74
N ASP A 116 7.23 12.20 -15.27
CA ASP A 116 6.98 11.64 -16.59
C ASP A 116 5.71 10.78 -16.59
N HIS A 117 5.42 10.08 -15.49
CA HIS A 117 4.14 9.41 -15.25
C HIS A 117 2.97 10.40 -15.30
N ILE A 118 3.05 11.50 -14.54
CA ILE A 118 2.02 12.54 -14.51
C ILE A 118 1.78 13.11 -15.91
N LYS A 119 2.85 13.42 -16.66
CA LYS A 119 2.75 13.89 -18.05
C LYS A 119 2.12 12.86 -19.00
N GLY A 120 2.27 11.57 -18.71
CA GLY A 120 1.64 10.48 -19.46
C GLY A 120 0.13 10.36 -19.23
N MET A 121 -0.42 11.10 -18.25
CA MET A 121 -1.84 11.11 -17.89
C MET A 121 -2.44 12.53 -17.98
N PRO A 122 -2.47 13.15 -19.16
CA PRO A 122 -2.76 14.59 -19.33
C PRO A 122 -4.18 14.99 -18.92
N SER A 123 -5.14 14.08 -18.87
CA SER A 123 -6.52 14.32 -18.43
C SER A 123 -6.73 14.14 -16.93
N THR A 124 -5.80 13.53 -16.24
CA THR A 124 -5.88 13.25 -14.80
C THR A 124 -5.40 14.47 -14.00
N LYS A 125 -6.09 14.78 -12.91
CA LYS A 125 -5.66 15.81 -11.96
C LYS A 125 -4.88 15.17 -10.84
N PHE A 126 -3.67 15.65 -10.59
CA PHE A 126 -2.86 15.20 -9.46
C PHE A 126 -2.95 16.23 -8.34
N VAL A 127 -3.24 15.75 -7.12
CA VAL A 127 -3.45 16.61 -5.94
C VAL A 127 -2.52 16.22 -4.80
N ILE A 128 -1.92 17.22 -4.17
CA ILE A 128 -1.24 17.10 -2.88
C ILE A 128 -1.33 18.43 -2.13
N THR A 129 -1.71 18.38 -0.85
CA THR A 129 -2.05 19.57 -0.07
C THR A 129 -1.05 19.83 1.05
N ASN A 130 -0.46 18.76 1.61
CA ASN A 130 0.40 18.81 2.78
C ASN A 130 1.90 18.68 2.46
N ALA A 131 2.29 18.89 1.20
CA ALA A 131 3.69 18.89 0.79
C ALA A 131 4.05 20.15 -0.02
N SER A 132 5.27 20.62 0.14
CA SER A 132 5.94 21.58 -0.74
C SER A 132 6.86 20.80 -1.66
N LEU A 133 6.72 20.98 -2.95
CA LEU A 133 7.36 20.15 -3.96
C LEU A 133 8.64 20.79 -4.51
N SER A 134 9.54 19.95 -5.00
CA SER A 134 10.75 20.39 -5.68
C SER A 134 10.43 21.05 -7.03
N PRO A 135 11.37 21.81 -7.63
CA PRO A 135 11.21 22.37 -8.98
C PRO A 135 10.90 21.31 -10.06
N THR A 136 11.33 20.05 -9.87
CA THR A 136 11.02 18.94 -10.79
C THR A 136 9.52 18.64 -10.83
N LEU A 137 8.83 18.80 -9.71
CA LEU A 137 7.41 18.44 -9.51
C LEU A 137 6.48 19.66 -9.33
N GLU A 138 7.01 20.87 -9.24
CA GLU A 138 6.26 22.08 -8.84
C GLU A 138 4.96 22.30 -9.62
N ASN A 139 4.96 22.06 -10.92
CA ASN A 139 3.80 22.25 -11.79
C ASN A 139 3.02 20.95 -12.08
N CYS A 140 3.32 19.88 -11.36
CA CYS A 140 2.69 18.58 -11.58
C CYS A 140 1.44 18.38 -10.73
N PHE A 141 1.32 19.09 -9.61
CA PHE A 141 0.25 18.92 -8.63
C PHE A 141 -0.49 20.23 -8.37
N SER A 142 -1.75 20.08 -8.03
CA SER A 142 -2.57 21.16 -7.46
C SER A 142 -2.83 20.89 -5.98
N PRO A 143 -2.85 21.89 -5.11
CA PRO A 143 -3.19 21.68 -3.69
C PRO A 143 -4.69 21.38 -3.49
N TYR A 144 -5.50 21.60 -4.54
CA TYR A 144 -6.94 21.46 -4.53
C TYR A 144 -7.46 21.42 -5.97
N VAL A 145 -8.50 20.60 -6.22
CA VAL A 145 -9.27 20.64 -7.47
C VAL A 145 -10.76 20.65 -7.19
N SER A 146 -11.53 21.31 -8.06
CA SER A 146 -12.98 21.27 -8.09
C SER A 146 -13.45 20.67 -9.40
N ILE A 147 -14.30 19.63 -9.32
CA ILE A 147 -14.83 18.91 -10.46
C ILE A 147 -16.32 19.20 -10.54
N PRO A 148 -16.77 19.95 -11.57
CA PRO A 148 -18.20 20.17 -11.77
C PRO A 148 -18.86 18.87 -12.24
N ILE A 149 -19.99 18.53 -11.64
CA ILE A 149 -20.84 17.41 -12.09
C ILE A 149 -21.73 17.90 -13.22
N LYS A 150 -21.43 17.40 -14.42
CA LYS A 150 -22.04 17.86 -15.68
C LYS A 150 -23.57 17.80 -15.63
N GLY A 151 -24.24 18.87 -16.06
CA GLY A 151 -25.69 18.94 -16.06
C GLY A 151 -26.34 19.24 -14.71
N THR A 152 -25.54 19.52 -13.69
CA THR A 152 -26.01 19.86 -12.33
C THR A 152 -25.35 21.15 -11.83
N SER A 153 -25.83 21.68 -10.70
CA SER A 153 -25.17 22.77 -9.95
C SER A 153 -24.19 22.26 -8.89
N ILE A 154 -23.80 20.96 -8.95
CA ILE A 154 -22.95 20.29 -7.98
C ILE A 154 -21.51 20.31 -8.41
N SER A 155 -20.61 20.50 -7.45
CA SER A 155 -19.17 20.32 -7.63
C SER A 155 -18.59 19.43 -6.53
N VAL A 156 -17.58 18.66 -6.89
CA VAL A 156 -16.79 17.83 -5.98
C VAL A 156 -15.44 18.50 -5.74
N GLY A 157 -15.20 18.95 -4.52
CA GLY A 157 -13.89 19.43 -4.10
C GLY A 157 -13.01 18.25 -3.68
N VAL A 158 -11.77 18.21 -4.17
CA VAL A 158 -10.83 17.12 -3.84
C VAL A 158 -9.50 17.71 -3.39
N ILE A 159 -8.97 17.20 -2.28
CA ILE A 159 -7.60 17.43 -1.81
C ILE A 159 -6.89 16.09 -1.65
N GLY A 160 -5.54 16.11 -1.72
CA GLY A 160 -4.68 14.97 -1.50
C GLY A 160 -3.81 15.16 -0.26
N LEU A 161 -3.66 14.14 0.54
CA LEU A 161 -2.78 14.12 1.72
C LEU A 161 -1.90 12.88 1.68
N ALA A 162 -0.60 13.04 1.94
CA ALA A 162 0.35 11.94 1.98
C ALA A 162 1.22 11.96 3.23
N ASP A 163 1.48 10.79 3.80
CA ASP A 163 2.57 10.57 4.73
C ASP A 163 3.80 10.09 3.95
N LEU A 164 4.85 10.91 3.93
CA LEU A 164 6.09 10.62 3.21
C LEU A 164 7.23 10.19 4.14
N GLN A 165 6.92 9.83 5.38
CA GLN A 165 7.95 9.52 6.40
C GLN A 165 8.81 8.32 6.01
N THR A 166 8.23 7.33 5.33
CA THR A 166 8.94 6.11 4.91
C THR A 166 9.58 6.21 3.53
N THR A 167 9.39 7.33 2.83
CA THR A 167 10.08 7.57 1.56
C THR A 167 11.60 7.61 1.77
N ASP A 168 12.33 7.01 0.86
CA ASP A 168 13.80 7.08 0.87
C ASP A 168 14.25 8.55 0.86
N VAL A 169 14.98 8.97 1.89
CA VAL A 169 15.46 10.37 2.04
C VAL A 169 16.24 10.85 0.81
N ARG A 170 16.89 9.94 0.07
CA ARG A 170 17.60 10.23 -1.18
C ARG A 170 16.66 10.70 -2.30
N ARG A 171 15.36 10.41 -2.21
CA ARG A 171 14.32 10.80 -3.17
C ARG A 171 13.62 12.09 -2.80
N MET A 172 13.83 12.58 -1.57
CA MET A 172 13.13 13.74 -0.99
C MET A 172 13.82 15.08 -1.26
N ALA A 173 14.86 15.14 -2.11
CA ALA A 173 15.58 16.39 -2.38
C ALA A 173 14.63 17.51 -2.85
N GLY A 174 14.57 18.61 -2.10
CA GLY A 174 13.69 19.74 -2.37
C GLY A 174 12.19 19.49 -2.10
N ILE A 175 11.83 18.37 -1.48
CA ILE A 175 10.47 18.10 -1.00
C ILE A 175 10.43 18.26 0.52
N SER A 176 9.46 19.00 1.01
CA SER A 176 9.10 19.03 2.43
C SER A 176 7.62 18.70 2.57
N TRP A 177 7.25 18.08 3.67
CA TRP A 177 5.88 17.65 3.93
C TRP A 177 5.58 17.77 5.42
N THR A 178 4.29 17.83 5.75
CA THR A 178 3.82 17.93 7.15
C THR A 178 2.75 16.89 7.37
N LEU A 179 2.95 16.03 8.37
CA LEU A 179 1.89 15.15 8.84
C LEU A 179 0.87 16.02 9.58
N PRO A 180 -0.40 16.06 9.17
CA PRO A 180 -1.38 16.93 9.80
C PRO A 180 -1.66 16.54 11.24
N ASP A 181 -1.61 17.50 12.15
CA ASP A 181 -2.11 17.41 13.51
C ASP A 181 -3.56 17.92 13.62
N GLU A 182 -4.10 17.98 14.83
CA GLU A 182 -5.49 18.43 15.06
C GLU A 182 -5.76 19.86 14.54
N GLU A 183 -4.81 20.77 14.64
CA GLU A 183 -4.94 22.15 14.18
C GLU A 183 -4.92 22.21 12.65
N HIS A 184 -4.01 21.47 12.02
CA HIS A 184 -3.93 21.35 10.58
C HIS A 184 -5.18 20.69 9.97
N TYR A 185 -5.78 19.68 10.62
CA TYR A 185 -7.04 19.09 10.14
C TYR A 185 -8.18 20.09 10.06
N LYS A 186 -8.27 21.02 11.01
CA LYS A 186 -9.25 22.13 10.97
C LYS A 186 -8.99 23.08 9.79
N GLY A 187 -7.72 23.46 9.57
CA GLY A 187 -7.30 24.32 8.47
C GLY A 187 -7.53 23.69 7.08
N ILE A 188 -7.42 22.37 6.95
CA ILE A 188 -7.70 21.66 5.70
C ILE A 188 -9.16 21.87 5.26
N THR A 189 -10.11 21.85 6.20
CA THR A 189 -11.54 22.03 5.89
C THR A 189 -11.86 23.45 5.44
N ASP A 190 -11.08 24.44 5.81
CA ASP A 190 -11.29 25.82 5.36
C ASP A 190 -11.09 25.97 3.84
N ARG A 191 -10.23 25.15 3.23
CA ARG A 191 -10.07 25.13 1.77
C ARG A 191 -11.38 24.75 1.07
N PHE A 192 -12.11 23.76 1.57
CA PHE A 192 -13.42 23.39 1.03
C PHE A 192 -14.45 24.52 1.18
N ARG A 193 -14.45 25.24 2.32
CA ARG A 193 -15.35 26.38 2.58
C ARG A 193 -15.10 27.54 1.62
N LEU A 194 -13.83 27.80 1.28
CA LEU A 194 -13.48 28.88 0.35
C LEU A 194 -13.99 28.63 -1.08
N HIS A 195 -14.15 27.36 -1.48
CA HIS A 195 -14.52 26.99 -2.84
C HIS A 195 -16.00 26.60 -3.00
N HIS A 196 -16.80 26.64 -1.93
CA HIS A 196 -18.25 26.40 -1.94
C HIS A 196 -18.67 25.11 -2.68
N ASN A 197 -17.88 24.02 -2.57
CA ASN A 197 -18.27 22.77 -3.18
C ASN A 197 -19.42 22.12 -2.43
N THR A 198 -20.21 21.33 -3.17
CA THR A 198 -21.33 20.56 -2.62
C THR A 198 -20.87 19.29 -1.93
N ILE A 199 -19.84 18.64 -2.46
CA ILE A 199 -19.29 17.36 -1.95
C ILE A 199 -17.78 17.55 -1.74
N ASN A 200 -17.29 17.20 -0.56
CA ASN A 200 -15.89 17.35 -0.18
C ASN A 200 -15.22 15.98 0.03
N VAL A 201 -14.22 15.69 -0.78
CA VAL A 201 -13.51 14.40 -0.83
C VAL A 201 -12.04 14.59 -0.48
N ILE A 202 -11.51 13.71 0.35
CA ILE A 202 -10.08 13.61 0.64
C ILE A 202 -9.55 12.29 0.07
N LEU A 203 -8.53 12.37 -0.76
CA LEU A 203 -7.67 11.25 -1.12
C LEU A 203 -6.54 11.21 -0.09
N SER A 204 -6.57 10.23 0.78
CA SER A 204 -5.65 10.15 1.92
C SER A 204 -4.68 8.99 1.77
N HIS A 205 -3.39 9.32 1.80
CA HIS A 205 -2.32 8.33 1.99
C HIS A 205 -1.64 8.54 3.34
N LEU A 206 -2.44 8.80 4.40
CA LEU A 206 -1.96 9.04 5.77
C LEU A 206 -2.02 7.79 6.65
N GLY A 207 -2.71 6.75 6.19
CA GLY A 207 -3.01 5.55 6.97
C GLY A 207 -4.26 5.66 7.84
N TYR A 208 -4.81 4.50 8.16
CA TYR A 208 -6.11 4.33 8.81
C TYR A 208 -6.23 5.09 10.15
N GLY A 209 -5.17 5.02 10.99
CA GLY A 209 -5.15 5.70 12.28
C GLY A 209 -5.27 7.21 12.16
N ASN A 210 -4.59 7.82 11.18
CA ASN A 210 -4.66 9.27 10.93
C ASN A 210 -6.00 9.65 10.28
N ASP A 211 -6.56 8.81 9.42
CA ASP A 211 -7.87 9.02 8.82
C ASP A 211 -8.99 9.02 9.87
N LEU A 212 -8.92 8.16 10.88
CA LEU A 212 -9.85 8.18 12.01
C LEU A 212 -9.74 9.47 12.85
N LYS A 213 -8.51 10.00 13.05
CA LYS A 213 -8.30 11.29 13.70
C LYS A 213 -8.91 12.41 12.87
N MET A 214 -8.69 12.39 11.55
CA MET A 214 -9.24 13.37 10.62
C MET A 214 -10.77 13.40 10.65
N MET A 215 -11.45 12.24 10.66
CA MET A 215 -12.91 12.16 10.85
C MET A 215 -13.39 12.86 12.11
N LYS A 216 -12.60 12.79 13.19
CA LYS A 216 -12.96 13.39 14.49
C LYS A 216 -12.80 14.91 14.49
N TYR A 217 -11.75 15.43 13.85
CA TYR A 217 -11.34 16.82 13.99
C TYR A 217 -11.69 17.72 12.80
N SER A 218 -12.18 17.14 11.71
CA SER A 218 -12.46 17.87 10.47
C SER A 218 -13.95 17.78 10.09
N PRO A 219 -14.79 18.70 10.58
CA PRO A 219 -16.16 18.79 10.10
C PRO A 219 -16.20 19.23 8.62
N ASN A 220 -17.28 18.93 7.93
CA ASN A 220 -17.52 19.29 6.52
C ASN A 220 -16.72 18.46 5.48
N ILE A 221 -16.25 17.28 5.85
CA ILE A 221 -15.74 16.28 4.91
C ILE A 221 -16.84 15.27 4.66
N ASP A 222 -17.15 15.03 3.39
CA ASP A 222 -18.15 14.02 3.01
C ASP A 222 -17.54 12.63 2.91
N VAL A 223 -16.37 12.52 2.30
CA VAL A 223 -15.73 11.23 2.02
C VAL A 223 -14.22 11.31 2.23
N ILE A 224 -13.67 10.33 2.94
CA ILE A 224 -12.23 10.07 3.02
C ILE A 224 -11.96 8.73 2.34
N LEU A 225 -11.07 8.74 1.35
CA LEU A 225 -10.61 7.57 0.61
C LEU A 225 -9.17 7.31 1.02
N GLY A 226 -8.98 6.29 1.87
CA GLY A 226 -7.70 6.05 2.54
C GLY A 226 -6.85 4.96 1.88
N GLY A 227 -5.54 5.04 2.10
CA GLY A 227 -4.50 4.09 1.71
C GLY A 227 -3.41 3.93 2.78
N HIS A 228 -2.20 3.54 2.38
CA HIS A 228 -0.96 3.41 3.15
C HIS A 228 -0.87 2.19 4.07
N THR A 229 -1.84 1.97 4.95
CA THR A 229 -1.81 0.87 5.95
C THR A 229 -2.45 -0.43 5.43
N HIS A 230 -2.85 -0.48 4.17
CA HIS A 230 -3.45 -1.66 3.53
C HIS A 230 -4.70 -2.22 4.22
N VAL A 231 -5.34 -1.44 5.08
CA VAL A 231 -6.56 -1.85 5.78
C VAL A 231 -7.69 -2.06 4.78
N MET A 232 -8.50 -3.09 5.01
CA MET A 232 -9.70 -3.38 4.24
C MET A 232 -10.94 -3.10 5.10
N LEU A 233 -11.80 -2.20 4.63
CA LEU A 233 -13.10 -1.89 5.22
C LEU A 233 -14.21 -2.26 4.24
N PRO A 234 -14.84 -3.44 4.36
CA PRO A 234 -15.82 -3.92 3.37
C PRO A 234 -17.01 -2.98 3.15
N SER A 235 -17.47 -2.30 4.21
CA SER A 235 -18.60 -1.37 4.18
C SER A 235 -18.22 0.06 4.60
N GLY A 236 -16.91 0.32 4.83
CA GLY A 236 -16.43 1.60 5.34
C GLY A 236 -16.92 1.94 6.75
N HIS A 237 -16.64 3.16 7.18
CA HIS A 237 -17.17 3.73 8.43
C HIS A 237 -17.90 5.03 8.13
N LEU A 238 -19.15 5.15 8.58
CA LEU A 238 -19.89 6.41 8.54
C LEU A 238 -19.99 6.97 9.96
N ARG A 239 -19.36 8.13 10.17
CA ARG A 239 -19.31 8.80 11.48
C ARG A 239 -19.42 10.29 11.31
N THR A 240 -20.21 10.96 12.13
CA THR A 240 -20.39 12.44 12.11
C THR A 240 -20.70 13.02 10.72
N GLY A 241 -21.31 12.24 9.84
CA GLY A 241 -21.58 12.64 8.45
C GLY A 241 -20.43 12.38 7.46
N THR A 242 -19.26 11.93 7.91
CA THR A 242 -18.13 11.58 7.04
C THR A 242 -18.09 10.08 6.77
N LEU A 243 -17.92 9.70 5.51
CA LEU A 243 -17.75 8.31 5.07
C LEU A 243 -16.25 8.03 4.86
N LEU A 244 -15.68 7.12 5.64
CA LEU A 244 -14.32 6.62 5.47
C LEU A 244 -14.33 5.27 4.74
N SER A 245 -13.46 5.11 3.74
CA SER A 245 -13.31 3.87 2.98
C SER A 245 -11.84 3.57 2.74
N HIS A 246 -11.43 2.34 3.06
CA HIS A 246 -10.14 1.74 2.71
C HIS A 246 -10.39 0.45 1.92
N THR A 247 -9.58 0.16 0.91
CA THR A 247 -9.83 -0.92 -0.06
C THR A 247 -8.79 -2.04 -0.06
N GLY A 248 -7.94 -2.07 0.96
CA GLY A 248 -6.82 -3.00 1.02
C GLY A 248 -5.70 -2.59 0.07
N HIS A 249 -5.06 -3.54 -0.57
CA HIS A 249 -3.91 -3.31 -1.45
C HIS A 249 -3.92 -4.22 -2.68
N SER A 250 -2.91 -4.04 -3.56
CA SER A 250 -2.64 -4.88 -4.75
C SER A 250 -3.85 -5.04 -5.67
N LEU A 251 -4.71 -4.03 -5.73
CA LEU A 251 -5.90 -4.02 -6.59
C LEU A 251 -6.78 -5.27 -6.44
N SER A 252 -6.77 -5.89 -5.24
CA SER A 252 -7.62 -7.04 -4.93
C SER A 252 -9.10 -6.67 -4.83
N HIS A 253 -9.35 -5.44 -4.36
CA HIS A 253 -10.67 -4.83 -4.24
C HIS A 253 -10.63 -3.38 -4.71
N VAL A 254 -11.79 -2.84 -5.02
CA VAL A 254 -12.01 -1.42 -5.24
C VAL A 254 -13.17 -0.93 -4.40
N GLY A 255 -13.14 0.31 -3.99
CA GLY A 255 -14.24 0.91 -3.24
C GLY A 255 -15.23 1.57 -4.21
N VAL A 256 -16.51 1.22 -4.11
CA VAL A 256 -17.58 1.88 -4.85
C VAL A 256 -18.43 2.68 -3.87
N LYS A 257 -18.40 3.99 -4.01
CA LYS A 257 -19.21 4.93 -3.21
C LYS A 257 -20.39 5.39 -4.02
N GLU A 258 -21.55 5.36 -3.39
CA GLU A 258 -22.80 5.89 -3.94
C GLU A 258 -23.20 7.09 -3.09
N ILE A 259 -23.22 8.28 -3.70
CA ILE A 259 -23.57 9.53 -3.05
C ILE A 259 -24.82 10.07 -3.74
N ILE A 260 -25.94 10.07 -3.02
CA ILE A 260 -27.21 10.60 -3.50
C ILE A 260 -27.30 12.06 -3.05
N PHE A 261 -27.63 12.94 -3.99
CA PHE A 261 -27.71 14.37 -3.78
C PHE A 261 -29.05 14.97 -4.23
N SER A 262 -29.43 16.08 -3.61
CA SER A 262 -30.58 16.88 -4.03
C SER A 262 -30.14 17.91 -5.07
N THR A 263 -30.94 18.08 -6.11
CA THR A 263 -30.78 19.20 -7.07
C THR A 263 -31.65 20.39 -6.69
N GLU A 264 -32.53 20.25 -5.71
CA GLU A 264 -33.34 21.33 -5.15
C GLU A 264 -32.51 22.22 -4.23
N LYS A 265 -32.81 23.51 -4.21
CA LYS A 265 -32.09 24.43 -3.32
C LYS A 265 -32.65 24.40 -1.89
N PRO A 266 -31.80 24.30 -0.86
CA PRO A 266 -30.35 24.22 -0.94
C PRO A 266 -29.88 22.83 -1.40
N VAL A 267 -28.94 22.80 -2.35
CA VAL A 267 -28.30 21.58 -2.82
C VAL A 267 -27.56 20.91 -1.66
N SER A 268 -27.79 19.63 -1.45
CA SER A 268 -27.20 18.89 -0.32
C SER A 268 -26.98 17.41 -0.64
N VAL A 269 -26.08 16.79 0.10
CA VAL A 269 -25.91 15.33 0.11
C VAL A 269 -27.04 14.72 0.94
N LEU A 270 -27.80 13.82 0.36
CA LEU A 270 -28.94 13.14 1.01
C LEU A 270 -28.50 11.84 1.70
N SER A 271 -27.66 11.06 1.05
CA SER A 271 -27.08 9.83 1.62
C SER A 271 -25.73 9.49 1.02
N LYS A 272 -24.95 8.73 1.77
CA LYS A 272 -23.62 8.21 1.38
C LYS A 272 -23.50 6.76 1.81
N SER A 273 -23.06 5.90 0.91
CA SER A 273 -22.72 4.51 1.21
C SER A 273 -21.45 4.10 0.47
N THR A 274 -20.80 3.06 0.93
CA THR A 274 -19.65 2.44 0.26
C THR A 274 -19.70 0.93 0.40
N ARG A 275 -19.13 0.27 -0.59
CA ARG A 275 -18.84 -1.16 -0.54
C ARG A 275 -17.49 -1.45 -1.21
N ALA A 276 -16.76 -2.40 -0.68
CA ALA A 276 -15.62 -2.99 -1.36
C ALA A 276 -16.12 -4.04 -2.36
N VAL A 277 -15.65 -3.96 -3.59
CA VAL A 277 -15.95 -4.91 -4.67
C VAL A 277 -14.68 -5.69 -4.97
N SER A 278 -14.72 -7.01 -4.78
CA SER A 278 -13.60 -7.88 -5.12
C SER A 278 -13.43 -7.96 -6.65
N LEU A 279 -12.19 -7.78 -7.12
CA LEU A 279 -11.83 -7.95 -8.52
C LEU A 279 -11.48 -9.42 -8.82
N ASN A 280 -12.41 -10.32 -8.56
CA ASN A 280 -12.28 -11.77 -8.74
C ASN A 280 -12.73 -12.24 -10.14
N GLU A 281 -12.79 -13.56 -10.35
CA GLU A 281 -13.12 -14.18 -11.62
C GLU A 281 -14.58 -13.98 -12.06
N GLU A 282 -15.47 -13.53 -11.18
CA GLU A 282 -16.87 -13.22 -11.50
C GLU A 282 -16.96 -11.98 -12.41
N ILE A 283 -15.96 -11.09 -12.37
CA ILE A 283 -15.86 -9.95 -13.26
C ILE A 283 -15.03 -10.33 -14.49
N PRO A 284 -15.61 -10.35 -15.70
CA PRO A 284 -14.88 -10.70 -16.90
C PRO A 284 -13.78 -9.68 -17.20
N ASN A 285 -12.68 -10.16 -17.77
CA ASN A 285 -11.60 -9.29 -18.21
C ASN A 285 -12.02 -8.46 -19.42
N ASP A 286 -11.74 -7.17 -19.38
CA ASP A 286 -11.80 -6.33 -20.58
C ASP A 286 -10.72 -6.77 -21.57
N PRO A 287 -11.09 -7.14 -22.82
CA PRO A 287 -10.14 -7.74 -23.77
C PRO A 287 -9.04 -6.78 -24.20
N GLU A 288 -9.33 -5.49 -24.33
CA GLU A 288 -8.36 -4.49 -24.75
C GLU A 288 -7.32 -4.24 -23.65
N VAL A 289 -7.75 -4.10 -22.41
CA VAL A 289 -6.86 -3.88 -21.26
C VAL A 289 -6.07 -5.15 -20.96
N LYS A 290 -6.67 -6.34 -21.13
CA LYS A 290 -5.97 -7.62 -21.00
C LYS A 290 -4.81 -7.73 -22.00
N GLU A 291 -5.01 -7.28 -23.23
CA GLU A 291 -3.95 -7.28 -24.24
C GLU A 291 -2.81 -6.29 -23.90
N ILE A 292 -3.13 -5.13 -23.32
CA ILE A 292 -2.12 -4.19 -22.82
C ILE A 292 -1.29 -4.88 -21.74
N VAL A 293 -1.92 -5.48 -20.72
CA VAL A 293 -1.22 -6.19 -19.64
C VAL A 293 -0.32 -7.30 -20.20
N ARG A 294 -0.83 -8.11 -21.15
CA ARG A 294 -0.06 -9.20 -21.78
C ARG A 294 1.23 -8.74 -22.44
N ARG A 295 1.24 -7.54 -23.05
CA ARG A 295 2.46 -6.97 -23.68
C ARG A 295 3.58 -6.73 -22.68
N PHE A 296 3.25 -6.36 -21.45
CA PHE A 296 4.24 -6.09 -20.41
C PHE A 296 4.62 -7.34 -19.62
N SER A 297 3.73 -8.32 -19.46
CA SER A 297 3.92 -9.52 -18.63
C SER A 297 4.71 -10.65 -19.31
N GLY A 298 5.34 -10.41 -20.45
CA GLY A 298 5.90 -11.46 -21.32
C GLY A 298 7.39 -11.79 -21.09
N ASN A 299 8.09 -11.20 -20.13
CA ASN A 299 9.53 -11.47 -19.94
C ASN A 299 9.77 -12.86 -19.33
N PRO A 300 10.36 -13.84 -20.07
CA PRO A 300 10.55 -15.19 -19.60
C PRO A 300 11.56 -15.32 -18.46
N LEU A 301 12.42 -14.32 -18.25
CA LEU A 301 13.38 -14.28 -17.15
C LEU A 301 12.68 -14.46 -15.80
N PHE A 302 11.54 -13.80 -15.63
CA PHE A 302 10.82 -13.82 -14.36
C PHE A 302 10.21 -15.19 -14.00
N ASN A 303 10.05 -16.08 -14.99
CA ASN A 303 9.54 -17.44 -14.78
C ASN A 303 10.64 -18.46 -14.42
N GLN A 304 11.92 -18.06 -14.42
CA GLN A 304 13.01 -18.97 -14.08
C GLN A 304 12.96 -19.34 -12.59
N GLN A 305 12.94 -20.64 -12.33
CA GLN A 305 12.97 -21.18 -10.97
C GLN A 305 14.34 -21.01 -10.34
N VAL A 306 14.39 -20.54 -9.11
CA VAL A 306 15.60 -20.34 -8.30
C VAL A 306 15.66 -21.22 -7.06
N GLY A 307 14.53 -21.81 -6.66
CA GLY A 307 14.44 -22.69 -5.50
C GLY A 307 13.07 -23.37 -5.40
N VAL A 308 12.82 -24.05 -4.29
CA VAL A 308 11.52 -24.68 -3.98
C VAL A 308 11.16 -24.39 -2.52
N ALA A 309 9.98 -23.88 -2.26
CA ALA A 309 9.38 -23.83 -0.93
C ALA A 309 8.73 -25.20 -0.64
N GLY A 310 9.27 -25.93 0.35
CA GLY A 310 8.76 -27.24 0.73
C GLY A 310 7.41 -27.20 1.44
N GLU A 311 7.08 -26.04 1.97
CA GLU A 311 5.84 -25.67 2.64
C GLU A 311 5.58 -24.17 2.39
N GLU A 312 4.51 -23.62 2.93
CA GLU A 312 4.29 -22.17 2.97
C GLU A 312 5.32 -21.51 3.87
N ILE A 313 6.08 -20.55 3.34
CA ILE A 313 7.20 -19.89 4.06
C ILE A 313 6.70 -18.57 4.65
N THR A 314 6.88 -18.42 5.97
CA THR A 314 6.45 -17.22 6.69
C THR A 314 7.31 -16.00 6.39
N HIS A 315 6.76 -14.80 6.56
CA HIS A 315 7.46 -13.54 6.40
C HIS A 315 8.74 -13.45 7.28
N VAL A 316 8.71 -13.97 8.51
CA VAL A 316 9.88 -14.01 9.40
C VAL A 316 10.99 -14.87 8.81
N THR A 317 10.63 -16.01 8.24
CA THR A 317 11.61 -16.90 7.57
C THR A 317 12.19 -16.22 6.33
N ILE A 318 11.37 -15.53 5.54
CA ILE A 318 11.83 -14.77 4.37
C ILE A 318 12.82 -13.69 4.80
N GLY A 319 12.50 -12.85 5.80
CA GLY A 319 13.41 -11.82 6.31
C GLY A 319 14.73 -12.38 6.83
N THR A 320 14.70 -13.54 7.49
CA THR A 320 15.90 -14.25 7.91
C THR A 320 16.74 -14.73 6.72
N LEU A 321 16.09 -15.17 5.62
CA LEU A 321 16.77 -15.52 4.38
C LEU A 321 17.46 -14.33 3.73
N PHE A 322 16.82 -13.16 3.73
CA PHE A 322 17.45 -11.91 3.28
C PHE A 322 18.76 -11.66 4.04
N CYS A 323 18.72 -11.68 5.36
CA CYS A 323 19.90 -11.46 6.18
C CYS A 323 21.00 -12.50 5.92
N LYS A 324 20.66 -13.77 5.79
CA LYS A 324 21.64 -14.83 5.48
C LYS A 324 22.27 -14.63 4.10
N ALA A 325 21.49 -14.30 3.09
CA ALA A 325 21.95 -14.04 1.74
C ALA A 325 22.89 -12.81 1.69
N ILE A 326 22.49 -11.72 2.36
CA ILE A 326 23.28 -10.48 2.48
C ILE A 326 24.59 -10.78 3.20
N GLN A 327 24.54 -11.47 4.34
CA GLN A 327 25.72 -11.84 5.13
C GLN A 327 26.73 -12.66 4.32
N GLN A 328 26.24 -13.69 3.63
CA GLN A 328 27.09 -14.54 2.80
C GLN A 328 27.71 -13.76 1.63
N ALA A 329 26.90 -12.97 0.92
CA ALA A 329 27.36 -12.24 -0.26
C ALA A 329 28.37 -11.13 0.06
N SER A 330 28.28 -10.50 1.23
CA SER A 330 29.17 -9.44 1.69
C SER A 330 30.34 -9.92 2.55
N HIS A 331 30.38 -11.20 2.91
CA HIS A 331 31.35 -11.77 3.88
C HIS A 331 31.41 -11.01 5.20
N SER A 332 30.26 -10.50 5.67
CA SER A 332 30.16 -9.73 6.91
C SER A 332 29.95 -10.63 8.14
N ASP A 333 30.29 -10.11 9.33
CA ASP A 333 30.05 -10.80 10.61
C ASP A 333 28.55 -10.89 10.91
N ILE A 334 27.80 -9.84 10.50
CA ILE A 334 26.39 -9.64 10.81
C ILE A 334 25.69 -9.09 9.57
N ALA A 335 24.41 -9.47 9.39
CA ALA A 335 23.52 -8.78 8.48
C ALA A 335 22.22 -8.37 9.18
N ILE A 336 21.69 -7.21 8.82
CA ILE A 336 20.43 -6.64 9.29
C ILE A 336 19.62 -6.17 8.08
N TYR A 337 18.32 -6.42 8.10
CA TYR A 337 17.40 -5.95 7.06
C TYR A 337 16.08 -5.50 7.68
N ASN A 338 15.50 -4.40 7.18
CA ASN A 338 14.24 -3.87 7.71
C ASN A 338 13.04 -4.70 7.25
N ARG A 339 12.05 -4.83 8.12
CA ARG A 339 10.82 -5.59 7.82
C ARG A 339 10.09 -5.06 6.60
N GLY A 340 9.88 -3.75 6.51
CA GLY A 340 9.20 -3.11 5.39
C GLY A 340 9.92 -3.26 4.04
N GLY A 341 11.21 -3.60 4.03
CA GLY A 341 11.99 -3.92 2.83
C GLY A 341 11.68 -5.30 2.25
N VAL A 342 11.03 -6.18 3.01
CA VAL A 342 10.54 -7.48 2.55
C VAL A 342 9.08 -7.33 2.15
N ARG A 343 8.80 -7.23 0.85
CA ARG A 343 7.46 -7.04 0.30
C ARG A 343 6.93 -8.37 -0.19
N SER A 344 5.97 -8.92 0.46
CA SER A 344 5.16 -10.02 -0.06
C SER A 344 3.85 -10.03 0.68
N LYS A 345 2.94 -10.87 0.23
CA LYS A 345 1.66 -11.17 0.90
C LYS A 345 1.88 -11.95 2.23
N ASN A 346 2.94 -11.59 2.98
CA ASN A 346 3.39 -12.17 4.24
C ASN A 346 3.90 -13.64 4.17
N HIS A 347 3.92 -14.28 2.99
CA HIS A 347 4.41 -15.66 2.82
C HIS A 347 4.80 -15.97 1.38
N LEU A 348 5.63 -16.99 1.18
CA LEU A 348 5.81 -17.66 -0.10
C LEU A 348 5.03 -18.97 -0.08
N ASN A 349 4.22 -19.19 -1.11
CA ASN A 349 3.44 -20.42 -1.24
C ASN A 349 4.35 -21.64 -1.41
N LYS A 350 3.87 -22.81 -0.96
CA LYS A 350 4.52 -24.08 -1.25
C LYS A 350 4.62 -24.28 -2.76
N GLY A 351 5.82 -24.63 -3.24
CA GLY A 351 6.06 -24.90 -4.66
C GLY A 351 7.34 -24.27 -5.21
N PRO A 352 7.45 -24.11 -6.53
CA PRO A 352 8.57 -23.43 -7.16
C PRO A 352 8.68 -21.98 -6.71
N VAL A 353 9.91 -21.53 -6.42
CA VAL A 353 10.23 -20.11 -6.20
C VAL A 353 10.94 -19.60 -7.43
N THR A 354 10.44 -18.53 -8.02
CA THR A 354 10.91 -17.97 -9.28
C THR A 354 11.66 -16.65 -9.08
N ILE A 355 12.31 -16.14 -10.12
CA ILE A 355 12.90 -14.80 -10.13
C ILE A 355 11.81 -13.74 -9.89
N ARG A 356 10.60 -13.93 -10.43
CA ARG A 356 9.46 -13.04 -10.17
C ARG A 356 9.19 -12.90 -8.67
N ASP A 357 9.11 -14.02 -7.95
CA ASP A 357 8.85 -13.99 -6.50
C ASP A 357 9.93 -13.19 -5.75
N ILE A 358 11.21 -13.33 -6.14
CA ILE A 358 12.29 -12.56 -5.51
C ILE A 358 12.19 -11.07 -5.80
N TYR A 359 11.79 -10.70 -7.02
CA TYR A 359 11.62 -9.29 -7.39
C TYR A 359 10.38 -8.67 -6.75
N GLU A 360 9.32 -9.45 -6.52
CA GLU A 360 8.15 -9.01 -5.74
C GLU A 360 8.47 -8.88 -4.25
N LEU A 361 9.38 -9.72 -3.73
CA LEU A 361 9.86 -9.64 -2.34
C LEU A 361 10.76 -8.42 -2.10
N GLU A 362 11.59 -8.04 -3.06
CA GLU A 362 12.52 -6.91 -3.00
C GLU A 362 12.39 -6.05 -4.26
N PRO A 363 11.38 -5.16 -4.34
CA PRO A 363 11.16 -4.33 -5.51
C PRO A 363 12.04 -3.06 -5.57
N PHE A 364 12.71 -2.71 -4.46
CA PHE A 364 13.40 -1.43 -4.28
C PHE A 364 14.77 -1.34 -4.97
N ARG A 365 15.34 -2.48 -5.40
CA ARG A 365 16.68 -2.59 -5.99
C ARG A 365 17.78 -2.15 -5.02
N GLU A 366 17.61 -2.47 -3.74
CA GLU A 366 18.58 -2.12 -2.73
C GLU A 366 19.96 -2.72 -3.02
N LYS A 367 20.98 -1.93 -2.68
CA LYS A 367 22.38 -2.36 -2.73
C LYS A 367 22.87 -2.70 -1.33
N ILE A 368 23.69 -3.74 -1.24
CA ILE A 368 24.31 -4.09 0.02
C ILE A 368 25.40 -3.08 0.32
N VAL A 369 25.35 -2.51 1.51
CA VAL A 369 26.40 -1.66 2.09
C VAL A 369 26.91 -2.28 3.38
N THR A 370 28.16 -1.98 3.75
CA THR A 370 28.77 -2.44 5.01
C THR A 370 29.18 -1.28 5.89
N CYS A 371 28.99 -1.42 7.21
CA CYS A 371 29.42 -0.48 8.24
C CYS A 371 30.22 -1.22 9.30
N SER A 372 31.21 -0.54 9.91
CA SER A 372 31.88 -1.02 11.12
C SER A 372 31.11 -0.52 12.33
N MET A 373 30.53 -1.41 13.14
CA MET A 373 29.62 -1.07 14.21
C MET A 373 29.96 -1.79 15.50
N SER A 374 29.89 -1.09 16.62
CA SER A 374 29.92 -1.69 17.96
C SER A 374 28.57 -2.32 18.32
N LYS A 375 28.54 -3.11 19.40
CA LYS A 375 27.30 -3.61 20.00
C LYS A 375 26.31 -2.47 20.26
N ALA A 376 26.77 -1.37 20.85
CA ALA A 376 25.91 -0.22 21.18
C ALA A 376 25.29 0.42 19.93
N ASP A 377 26.05 0.57 18.84
CA ASP A 377 25.57 1.12 17.59
C ASP A 377 24.47 0.24 16.95
N ILE A 378 24.63 -1.08 17.00
CA ILE A 378 23.67 -2.06 16.48
C ILE A 378 22.39 -2.03 17.33
N GLU A 379 22.52 -2.02 18.65
CA GLU A 379 21.39 -1.96 19.57
C GLU A 379 20.63 -0.63 19.41
N GLN A 380 21.33 0.49 19.22
CA GLN A 380 20.72 1.79 18.97
C GLN A 380 19.94 1.80 17.65
N LEU A 381 20.50 1.22 16.57
CA LEU A 381 19.80 1.08 15.29
C LEU A 381 18.47 0.35 15.46
N ILE A 382 18.48 -0.79 16.15
CA ILE A 382 17.27 -1.60 16.36
C ILE A 382 16.25 -0.84 17.20
N LEU A 383 16.66 -0.23 18.30
CA LEU A 383 15.77 0.54 19.17
C LEU A 383 15.21 1.78 18.49
N SER A 384 16.00 2.47 17.66
CA SER A 384 15.53 3.68 16.96
C SER A 384 14.33 3.36 16.06
N LYS A 385 14.33 2.20 15.42
CA LYS A 385 13.20 1.77 14.60
C LYS A 385 12.03 1.29 15.46
N PHE A 386 12.29 0.57 16.52
CA PHE A 386 11.25 0.11 17.44
C PHE A 386 10.48 1.25 18.09
N MET A 387 11.15 2.37 18.43
CA MET A 387 10.53 3.56 19.00
C MET A 387 9.84 4.46 17.98
N SER A 388 10.04 4.23 16.69
CA SER A 388 9.43 4.99 15.60
C SER A 388 8.78 4.03 14.61
N PRO A 389 7.75 3.27 15.04
CA PRO A 389 7.06 2.33 14.17
C PRO A 389 6.40 3.09 13.02
N THR A 390 6.54 2.57 11.80
CA THR A 390 6.05 3.23 10.59
C THR A 390 4.71 2.69 10.09
N ASP A 391 4.22 1.60 10.68
CA ASP A 391 2.99 0.95 10.25
C ASP A 391 2.11 0.52 11.41
N ASP A 392 0.80 0.63 11.21
CA ASP A 392 -0.24 0.20 12.14
C ASP A 392 -0.35 -1.33 12.30
N GLU A 393 0.47 -2.11 11.62
CA GLU A 393 0.48 -3.58 11.70
C GLU A 393 1.10 -4.13 13.00
N GLY A 394 0.94 -3.38 14.09
CA GLY A 394 1.27 -3.85 15.45
C GLY A 394 2.69 -4.39 15.57
N GLY A 395 3.69 -3.57 15.25
CA GLY A 395 5.09 -3.90 15.13
C GLY A 395 5.61 -4.85 16.19
N ILE A 396 5.76 -6.12 15.79
CA ILE A 396 6.33 -7.16 16.65
C ILE A 396 7.83 -7.33 16.33
N LEU A 397 8.24 -6.98 15.10
CA LEU A 397 9.61 -7.12 14.65
C LEU A 397 9.91 -6.11 13.53
N GLU A 398 10.72 -5.11 13.81
CA GLU A 398 11.06 -4.06 12.85
C GLU A 398 12.26 -4.37 11.96
N VAL A 399 13.15 -5.25 12.43
CA VAL A 399 14.34 -5.67 11.70
C VAL A 399 14.59 -7.17 11.83
N TYR A 400 15.06 -7.77 10.75
CA TYR A 400 15.59 -9.13 10.72
C TYR A 400 17.09 -9.08 10.88
N CYS A 401 17.70 -10.17 11.41
CA CYS A 401 19.13 -10.25 11.58
C CYS A 401 19.70 -11.65 11.30
N SER A 402 20.99 -11.69 11.02
CA SER A 402 21.81 -12.91 10.95
C SER A 402 23.16 -12.65 11.61
N GLY A 403 23.75 -13.66 12.25
CA GLY A 403 25.02 -13.58 13.00
C GLY A 403 24.86 -13.26 14.47
N PHE A 404 23.68 -12.86 14.94
CA PHE A 404 23.38 -12.64 16.36
C PHE A 404 21.88 -12.83 16.63
N SER A 405 21.50 -12.75 17.91
CA SER A 405 20.10 -12.65 18.34
C SER A 405 19.94 -11.50 19.34
N TYR A 406 18.74 -10.96 19.41
CA TYR A 406 18.39 -9.89 20.34
C TYR A 406 16.99 -10.09 20.93
N GLN A 407 16.71 -9.36 22.00
CA GLN A 407 15.42 -9.31 22.66
C GLN A 407 15.15 -7.89 23.11
N ILE A 408 13.96 -7.39 22.81
CA ILE A 408 13.47 -6.08 23.26
C ILE A 408 12.49 -6.32 24.41
N MET A 409 12.71 -5.61 25.52
CA MET A 409 11.75 -5.47 26.60
C MET A 409 10.98 -4.16 26.35
N ASP A 410 9.72 -4.31 25.97
CA ASP A 410 8.82 -3.19 25.74
C ASP A 410 8.30 -2.64 27.06
N GLY A 411 8.31 -1.34 27.24
CA GLY A 411 7.88 -0.66 28.46
C GLY A 411 7.95 0.86 28.29
N VAL A 412 7.78 1.61 29.38
CA VAL A 412 7.86 3.09 29.36
C VAL A 412 9.18 3.58 28.75
N THR A 413 10.27 2.83 28.98
CA THR A 413 11.55 3.02 28.31
C THR A 413 11.98 1.67 27.75
N PRO A 414 11.81 1.42 26.44
CA PRO A 414 12.23 0.15 25.84
C PRO A 414 13.71 -0.09 26.03
N SER A 415 14.07 -1.35 26.29
CA SER A 415 15.46 -1.77 26.42
C SER A 415 15.74 -2.99 25.55
N ILE A 416 17.00 -3.17 25.15
CA ILE A 416 17.44 -4.26 24.30
C ILE A 416 18.57 -5.04 24.95
N THR A 417 18.54 -6.34 24.77
CA THR A 417 19.65 -7.24 25.06
C THR A 417 20.02 -8.03 23.81
N SER A 418 21.29 -8.26 23.60
CA SER A 418 21.78 -9.04 22.45
C SER A 418 22.88 -10.02 22.81
N THR A 419 23.14 -11.00 21.94
CA THR A 419 24.25 -11.93 22.08
C THR A 419 25.61 -11.36 21.63
N LEU A 420 25.62 -10.09 21.23
CA LEU A 420 26.84 -9.38 20.82
C LEU A 420 27.77 -9.12 22.00
N LYS A 421 29.08 -9.11 21.74
CA LYS A 421 30.12 -8.91 22.76
C LYS A 421 30.50 -7.43 22.85
N ASN A 422 30.69 -6.95 24.07
CA ASN A 422 31.24 -5.63 24.34
C ASN A 422 32.71 -5.55 23.85
N GLY A 423 33.12 -4.36 23.35
CA GLY A 423 34.48 -4.12 22.90
C GLY A 423 34.85 -4.76 21.55
N VAL A 424 33.89 -5.40 20.88
CA VAL A 424 34.07 -5.95 19.53
C VAL A 424 33.45 -4.99 18.51
N ILE A 425 34.19 -4.75 17.42
CA ILE A 425 33.67 -4.05 16.24
C ILE A 425 33.32 -5.08 15.18
N TYR A 426 32.07 -5.07 14.74
CA TYR A 426 31.56 -6.00 13.75
C TYR A 426 31.48 -5.34 12.38
N THR A 427 31.72 -6.10 11.33
CA THR A 427 31.35 -5.73 9.96
C THR A 427 29.87 -6.07 9.78
N VAL A 428 29.02 -5.05 9.70
CA VAL A 428 27.56 -5.18 9.58
C VAL A 428 27.15 -4.86 8.14
N ALA A 429 26.49 -5.79 7.47
CA ALA A 429 25.91 -5.59 6.15
C ALA A 429 24.40 -5.30 6.26
N MET A 430 23.92 -4.39 5.40
CA MET A 430 22.50 -4.01 5.33
C MET A 430 22.13 -3.45 3.94
N GLY A 431 20.83 -3.27 3.69
CA GLY A 431 20.37 -2.53 2.53
C GLY A 431 20.74 -1.04 2.63
N ASP A 432 20.99 -0.40 1.52
CA ASP A 432 21.37 1.02 1.48
C ASP A 432 20.25 1.95 1.94
N TYR A 433 18.97 1.54 1.82
CA TYR A 433 17.83 2.23 2.41
C TYR A 433 17.93 2.28 3.94
N LEU A 434 18.15 1.11 4.58
CA LEU A 434 18.28 1.04 6.04
C LEU A 434 19.44 1.92 6.52
N CYS A 435 20.57 1.86 5.86
CA CYS A 435 21.74 2.68 6.18
C CYS A 435 21.48 4.19 6.05
N SER A 436 20.64 4.61 5.12
CA SER A 436 20.35 6.02 4.86
C SER A 436 19.24 6.59 5.75
N ASN A 437 18.23 5.78 6.07
CA ASN A 437 17.00 6.26 6.71
C ASN A 437 16.95 6.03 8.22
N PHE A 438 17.55 4.94 8.75
CA PHE A 438 17.51 4.64 10.18
C PHE A 438 18.48 5.51 10.97
N ILE A 439 18.20 5.74 12.25
CA ILE A 439 18.97 6.66 13.09
C ILE A 439 19.99 5.85 13.92
N PHE A 440 21.25 5.97 13.57
CA PHE A 440 22.38 5.38 14.29
C PHE A 440 23.68 6.12 13.94
N PRO A 441 24.80 5.93 14.67
CA PRO A 441 26.01 6.73 14.49
C PRO A 441 26.62 6.68 13.08
N GLN A 442 26.52 5.56 12.38
CA GLN A 442 27.06 5.37 11.02
C GLN A 442 26.02 5.63 9.91
N ARG A 443 24.90 6.27 10.21
CA ARG A 443 23.89 6.64 9.21
C ARG A 443 24.50 7.33 8.00
N GLY A 444 24.21 6.81 6.81
CA GLY A 444 24.74 7.35 5.54
C GLY A 444 26.19 7.01 5.23
N ASN A 445 26.93 6.36 6.14
CA ASN A 445 28.37 6.04 5.98
C ASN A 445 28.60 4.60 5.47
N GLY A 446 27.61 3.94 4.91
CA GLY A 446 27.72 2.59 4.37
C GLY A 446 28.70 2.52 3.21
N LYS A 447 29.67 1.61 3.26
CA LYS A 447 30.59 1.34 2.16
C LYS A 447 29.90 0.45 1.13
N PRO A 448 29.70 0.90 -0.13
CA PRO A 448 29.05 0.10 -1.15
C PRO A 448 29.85 -1.19 -1.45
N THR A 449 29.16 -2.32 -1.54
CA THR A 449 29.75 -3.59 -1.98
C THR A 449 29.62 -3.79 -3.50
N GLY A 450 28.76 -3.05 -4.17
CA GLY A 450 28.38 -3.26 -5.57
C GLY A 450 27.40 -4.41 -5.79
N ILE A 451 26.99 -5.13 -4.73
CA ILE A 451 26.12 -6.30 -4.79
C ILE A 451 24.65 -5.86 -4.62
N ASP A 452 23.79 -6.37 -5.47
CA ASP A 452 22.34 -6.18 -5.44
C ASP A 452 21.72 -7.21 -4.46
N VAL A 453 20.78 -6.77 -3.61
CA VAL A 453 20.14 -7.65 -2.61
C VAL A 453 19.39 -8.80 -3.29
N ARG A 454 18.68 -8.54 -4.41
CA ARG A 454 17.98 -9.60 -5.17
C ARG A 454 18.94 -10.63 -5.73
N LYS A 455 20.11 -10.16 -6.24
CA LYS A 455 21.13 -11.07 -6.73
C LYS A 455 21.68 -11.96 -5.62
N ALA A 456 21.96 -11.40 -4.45
CA ALA A 456 22.41 -12.16 -3.30
C ALA A 456 21.37 -13.24 -2.89
N LEU A 457 20.07 -12.89 -2.88
CA LEU A 457 18.98 -13.82 -2.60
C LEU A 457 18.89 -14.94 -3.64
N ILE A 458 18.92 -14.62 -4.92
CA ILE A 458 18.87 -15.59 -6.02
C ILE A 458 20.03 -16.58 -5.91
N ASP A 459 21.24 -16.07 -5.70
CA ASP A 459 22.44 -16.91 -5.59
C ASP A 459 22.38 -17.81 -4.34
N TYR A 460 21.89 -17.28 -3.20
CA TYR A 460 21.71 -18.04 -1.99
C TYR A 460 20.66 -19.15 -2.15
N LEU A 461 19.49 -18.85 -2.75
CA LEU A 461 18.42 -19.83 -2.99
C LEU A 461 18.85 -20.96 -3.91
N LYS A 462 19.62 -20.67 -4.96
CA LYS A 462 20.20 -21.68 -5.86
C LYS A 462 21.13 -22.65 -5.12
N GLN A 463 21.80 -22.21 -4.06
CA GLN A 463 22.67 -23.06 -3.23
C GLN A 463 21.87 -23.97 -2.30
N ILE A 464 20.90 -23.41 -1.54
CA ILE A 464 20.12 -24.19 -0.58
C ILE A 464 19.04 -25.06 -1.20
N LYS A 465 18.61 -24.73 -2.43
CA LYS A 465 17.64 -25.46 -3.27
C LYS A 465 16.25 -25.61 -2.68
N LYS A 466 16.11 -25.82 -1.38
CA LYS A 466 14.83 -26.04 -0.68
C LYS A 466 14.71 -25.17 0.57
N LEU A 467 13.57 -24.47 0.69
CA LEU A 467 13.21 -23.67 1.84
C LEU A 467 12.24 -24.44 2.75
N LEU A 468 12.48 -24.32 4.05
CA LEU A 468 11.58 -24.76 5.11
C LEU A 468 11.59 -23.71 6.22
N ASN A 469 10.47 -23.57 6.93
CA ASN A 469 10.45 -22.76 8.13
C ASN A 469 11.33 -23.42 9.21
N PRO A 470 12.10 -22.64 9.98
CA PRO A 470 12.76 -23.17 11.16
C PRO A 470 11.69 -23.57 12.20
N PRO A 471 12.04 -24.47 13.15
CA PRO A 471 11.15 -24.71 14.27
C PRO A 471 10.84 -23.40 15.01
N PRO A 472 9.66 -23.27 15.63
CA PRO A 472 9.24 -22.05 16.31
C PRO A 472 10.30 -21.57 17.30
N SER A 473 10.87 -20.39 17.06
CA SER A 473 11.82 -19.72 17.95
C SER A 473 11.09 -18.79 18.92
N LYS A 474 11.73 -18.43 20.05
CA LYS A 474 11.20 -17.42 20.96
C LYS A 474 11.06 -16.09 20.23
N LEU A 475 9.92 -15.40 20.42
CA LEU A 475 9.71 -14.07 19.88
C LEU A 475 10.80 -13.11 20.37
N PRO A 476 11.35 -12.25 19.51
CA PRO A 476 12.41 -11.30 19.89
C PRO A 476 11.90 -10.14 20.75
N ILE A 477 10.58 -9.96 20.88
CA ILE A 477 9.97 -8.90 21.68
C ILE A 477 9.16 -9.52 22.80
N ILE A 478 9.48 -9.12 24.04
CA ILE A 478 8.69 -9.42 25.24
C ILE A 478 7.92 -8.16 25.59
N ARG A 479 6.59 -8.22 25.49
CA ARG A 479 5.71 -7.13 25.97
C ARG A 479 5.47 -7.32 27.46
N ASP A 480 5.66 -6.25 28.22
CA ASP A 480 5.22 -6.20 29.60
C ASP A 480 3.69 -6.08 29.63
N THR A 481 3.01 -7.19 29.91
CA THR A 481 1.55 -7.25 29.97
C THR A 481 0.94 -6.57 31.21
N THR A 482 1.75 -5.99 32.08
CA THR A 482 1.26 -5.33 33.32
C THR A 482 0.65 -3.97 33.10
N PHE A 483 0.73 -3.38 31.89
CA PHE A 483 0.17 -2.07 31.56
C PHE A 483 -1.09 -2.10 30.65
N ALA A 484 -1.71 -3.25 30.44
CA ALA A 484 -2.97 -3.39 29.72
C ALA A 484 -4.14 -3.40 30.73
N LEU A 485 -4.47 -2.25 31.32
CA LEU A 485 -5.76 -1.98 31.98
C LEU A 485 -6.16 -0.52 31.70
#